data_9cc039d111402c1d8046e6c587a76578
#
_entry.id   9cc039d111402c1d8046e6c587a76578
#
_cell.length_a   1.000
_cell.length_b   1.000
_cell.length_c   1.000
_cell.angle_alpha   90.00
_cell.angle_beta   90.00
_cell.angle_gamma   90.00
#
_symmetry.space_group_name_H-M   'P 1'
#
loop_
_entity.id
_entity.type
_entity.pdbx_description
1 polymer ?
#
loop_
_entity_poly.entity_id
_entity_poly.type
_entity_poly.pdbx_seq_one_letter_code
_entity_poly.pdbx_strand_id
1 'polypeptide(L)'
;MLEKEKTEMKALLITIPSNIEWSEYQKEIDAVKDGKMEMNFKCSHFPQEVTVGDRCYVLYRGNILGWMRISSFREKSFDCATTGTPWSGKFIGRSGKFHKINPVPYKGFQGFRYIDDSNFMQLDK
;
A
#
# COMPACT_ATOMS: atom_id res chain seq x y z
N MET A 1 -19.69 -23.49 -5.53
CA MET A 1 -19.33 -23.11 -5.42
C MET A 1 -18.65 -22.12 -4.89
N LEU A 2 -18.54 -21.75 -4.15
CA LEU A 2 -17.98 -20.79 -3.47
C LEU A 2 -16.56 -20.97 -3.33
N GLU A 3 -16.06 -22.03 -3.63
CA GLU A 3 -14.69 -22.26 -3.46
C GLU A 3 -13.89 -21.36 -4.30
N LYS A 4 -14.45 -20.88 -5.37
CA LYS A 4 -13.73 -20.03 -6.16
C LYS A 4 -13.23 -18.86 -5.49
N GLU A 5 -13.92 -18.25 -4.67
CA GLU A 5 -13.48 -17.09 -4.02
C GLU A 5 -12.34 -17.38 -3.13
N LYS A 6 -12.29 -18.55 -2.61
CA LYS A 6 -11.25 -18.87 -1.70
C LYS A 6 -9.95 -19.14 -2.35
N THR A 7 -9.96 -19.44 -3.62
CA THR A 7 -8.72 -19.75 -4.30
C THR A 7 -8.02 -18.49 -4.75
N GLU A 8 -8.70 -17.36 -4.73
CA GLU A 8 -8.09 -16.11 -5.12
C GLU A 8 -7.74 -15.30 -3.90
N MET A 9 -6.47 -15.09 -3.69
CA MET A 9 -6.01 -14.31 -2.56
C MET A 9 -5.47 -13.01 -3.09
N LYS A 10 -6.37 -12.08 -3.37
CA LYS A 10 -5.97 -10.81 -3.93
C LYS A 10 -5.29 -9.93 -2.92
N ALA A 11 -4.28 -9.22 -3.36
CA ALA A 11 -3.62 -8.21 -2.58
C ALA A 11 -3.43 -6.99 -3.45
N LEU A 12 -3.06 -5.89 -2.83
CA LEU A 12 -2.84 -4.64 -3.53
C LEU A 12 -1.34 -4.43 -3.69
N LEU A 13 -0.95 -3.80 -4.78
CA LEU A 13 0.44 -3.40 -5.00
C LEU A 13 0.44 -1.93 -5.34
N ILE A 14 1.22 -1.13 -4.62
CA ILE A 14 1.34 0.30 -4.90
C ILE A 14 2.80 0.62 -5.19
N THR A 15 3.02 1.72 -5.90
CA THR A 15 4.35 2.14 -6.27
C THR A 15 4.76 3.34 -5.43
N ILE A 16 5.97 3.30 -4.91
CA ILE A 16 6.54 4.42 -4.19
C ILE A 16 7.40 5.21 -5.17
N PRO A 17 7.25 6.54 -5.24
CA PRO A 17 8.05 7.34 -6.18
C PRO A 17 9.54 7.11 -5.98
N SER A 18 10.27 6.98 -7.09
CA SER A 18 11.68 6.64 -7.03
C SER A 18 12.55 7.76 -6.47
N ASN A 19 12.02 8.98 -6.43
CA ASN A 19 12.77 10.11 -5.87
C ASN A 19 12.67 10.20 -4.35
N ILE A 20 11.88 9.32 -3.72
CA ILE A 20 11.83 9.26 -2.26
C ILE A 20 12.93 8.31 -1.82
N GLU A 21 13.75 8.75 -0.87
CA GLU A 21 14.80 7.89 -0.34
C GLU A 21 14.18 6.82 0.55
N TRP A 22 14.67 5.60 0.47
CA TRP A 22 14.12 4.53 1.28
C TRP A 22 14.24 4.83 2.78
N SER A 23 15.31 5.52 3.18
CA SER A 23 15.49 5.86 4.58
C SER A 23 14.38 6.77 5.11
N GLU A 24 13.84 7.63 4.23
CA GLU A 24 12.72 8.49 4.65
C GLU A 24 11.45 7.67 4.74
N TYR A 25 11.25 6.76 3.80
CA TYR A 25 10.07 5.90 3.81
C TYR A 25 10.12 4.98 5.02
N GLN A 26 11.32 4.52 5.39
CA GLN A 26 11.50 3.66 6.56
C GLN A 26 11.09 4.38 7.85
N LYS A 27 11.32 5.69 7.92
CA LYS A 27 10.91 6.45 9.10
C LYS A 27 9.40 6.44 9.23
N GLU A 28 8.69 6.54 8.12
CA GLU A 28 7.23 6.50 8.16
C GLU A 28 6.75 5.11 8.55
N ILE A 29 7.39 4.07 8.02
CA ILE A 29 7.07 2.70 8.40
C ILE A 29 7.20 2.54 9.90
N ASP A 30 8.30 3.03 10.47
CA ASP A 30 8.55 2.90 11.89
C ASP A 30 7.53 3.70 12.72
N ALA A 31 7.08 4.83 12.20
CA ALA A 31 6.12 5.67 12.91
C ALA A 31 4.74 5.04 13.00
N VAL A 32 4.40 4.14 12.07
CA VAL A 32 3.06 3.55 12.05
C VAL A 32 3.04 2.10 12.52
N LYS A 33 4.17 1.56 12.93
CA LYS A 33 4.22 0.12 13.22
C LYS A 33 3.39 -0.30 14.43
N ASP A 34 3.08 0.62 15.33
CA ASP A 34 2.25 0.29 16.48
C ASP A 34 0.75 0.40 16.17
N GLY A 35 0.40 0.76 14.95
CA GLY A 35 -1.00 0.82 14.53
C GLY A 35 -1.74 2.08 14.91
N LYS A 36 -1.07 3.05 15.55
CA LYS A 36 -1.75 4.26 15.98
C LYS A 36 -1.87 5.31 14.90
N MET A 37 -1.01 5.26 13.90
CA MET A 37 -1.05 6.19 12.78
C MET A 37 -1.07 5.40 11.49
N GLU A 38 -1.37 6.05 10.40
CA GLU A 38 -1.45 5.42 9.09
C GLU A 38 -0.56 6.11 8.09
N MET A 39 0.00 5.34 7.16
CA MET A 39 0.59 5.88 5.96
C MET A 39 -0.52 5.92 4.92
N ASN A 40 -0.57 6.99 4.13
CA ASN A 40 -1.63 7.16 3.15
C ASN A 40 -1.09 7.13 1.74
N PHE A 41 -1.81 6.44 0.87
CA PHE A 41 -1.50 6.41 -0.55
C PHE A 41 -2.69 7.00 -1.29
N LYS A 42 -2.46 8.10 -2.03
CA LYS A 42 -3.54 8.77 -2.74
C LYS A 42 -3.86 8.02 -4.02
N CYS A 43 -5.14 7.83 -4.28
CA CYS A 43 -5.59 7.12 -5.49
C CYS A 43 -6.76 7.86 -6.11
N SER A 44 -7.04 7.55 -7.38
CA SER A 44 -8.14 8.18 -8.10
C SER A 44 -9.47 7.51 -7.77
N HIS A 45 -9.43 6.24 -7.40
CA HIS A 45 -10.63 5.51 -6.99
C HIS A 45 -10.19 4.42 -6.03
N PHE A 46 -11.11 3.96 -5.20
CA PHE A 46 -10.79 2.92 -4.24
C PHE A 46 -10.76 1.55 -4.91
N PRO A 47 -9.80 0.70 -4.50
CA PRO A 47 -9.77 -0.66 -5.02
C PRO A 47 -10.99 -1.42 -4.52
N GLN A 48 -11.60 -2.21 -5.38
CA GLN A 48 -12.82 -2.92 -5.04
C GLN A 48 -12.64 -4.40 -4.74
N GLU A 49 -11.47 -4.94 -5.01
CA GLU A 49 -11.22 -6.36 -4.81
C GLU A 49 -10.42 -6.67 -3.57
N VAL A 50 -10.11 -5.66 -2.77
CA VAL A 50 -9.43 -5.84 -1.49
C VAL A 50 -10.16 -5.04 -0.43
N THR A 51 -9.93 -5.37 0.82
CA THR A 51 -10.61 -4.70 1.91
C THR A 51 -9.63 -4.48 3.06
N VAL A 52 -10.10 -3.83 4.11
CA VAL A 52 -9.29 -3.60 5.30
C VAL A 52 -8.82 -4.96 5.83
N GLY A 53 -7.55 -5.05 6.16
CA GLY A 53 -6.93 -6.29 6.62
C GLY A 53 -6.15 -7.02 5.55
N ASP A 54 -6.43 -6.72 4.27
CA ASP A 54 -5.70 -7.36 3.20
C ASP A 54 -4.30 -6.78 3.09
N ARG A 55 -3.41 -7.50 2.42
CA ARG A 55 -2.03 -7.06 2.27
C ARG A 55 -1.90 -6.01 1.19
N CYS A 56 -1.03 -5.04 1.42
CA CYS A 56 -0.69 -4.03 0.44
C CYS A 56 0.83 -4.07 0.27
N TYR A 57 1.27 -4.57 -0.87
CA TYR A 57 2.69 -4.67 -1.19
C TYR A 57 3.19 -3.35 -1.74
N VAL A 58 4.47 -3.08 -1.59
CA VAL A 58 5.07 -1.85 -2.09
C VAL A 58 6.14 -2.16 -3.12
N LEU A 59 6.09 -1.43 -4.23
CA LEU A 59 7.06 -1.52 -5.30
C LEU A 59 7.95 -0.28 -5.23
N TYR A 60 9.25 -0.49 -5.15
CA TYR A 60 10.19 0.61 -5.06
C TYR A 60 11.37 0.33 -5.97
N ARG A 61 11.61 1.25 -6.90
CA ARG A 61 12.73 1.16 -7.84
C ARG A 61 12.88 -0.21 -8.48
N GLY A 62 11.75 -0.72 -8.99
CA GLY A 62 11.76 -1.95 -9.77
C GLY A 62 11.65 -3.25 -8.99
N ASN A 63 11.48 -3.18 -7.67
CA ASN A 63 11.36 -4.38 -6.87
C ASN A 63 10.25 -4.27 -5.83
N ILE A 64 9.51 -5.34 -5.63
CA ILE A 64 8.54 -5.43 -4.55
C ILE A 64 9.32 -5.79 -3.30
N LEU A 65 9.24 -4.96 -2.27
CA LEU A 65 10.09 -5.08 -1.09
C LEU A 65 9.41 -5.62 0.15
N GLY A 66 8.09 -5.58 0.20
CA GLY A 66 7.37 -6.04 1.39
C GLY A 66 5.94 -5.58 1.39
N TRP A 67 5.25 -5.74 2.52
CA TRP A 67 3.84 -5.42 2.59
C TRP A 67 3.43 -4.96 3.99
N MET A 68 2.32 -4.23 4.01
CA MET A 68 1.65 -3.83 5.25
C MET A 68 0.17 -4.11 5.07
N ARG A 69 -0.57 -4.18 6.17
CA ARG A 69 -2.01 -4.39 6.07
C ARG A 69 -2.71 -3.08 5.77
N ILE A 70 -3.76 -3.15 4.97
CA ILE A 70 -4.62 -2.01 4.71
C ILE A 70 -5.42 -1.76 5.97
N SER A 71 -5.41 -0.51 6.46
CA SER A 71 -6.11 -0.15 7.68
C SER A 71 -7.37 0.66 7.44
N SER A 72 -7.46 1.38 6.33
CA SER A 72 -8.65 2.17 6.03
C SER A 72 -8.70 2.62 4.59
N PHE A 73 -9.90 3.01 4.16
CA PHE A 73 -10.10 3.71 2.90
C PHE A 73 -10.84 4.99 3.27
N ARG A 74 -10.21 6.14 3.03
CA ARG A 74 -10.79 7.41 3.45
C ARG A 74 -10.80 8.42 2.33
N GLU A 75 -11.85 9.22 2.32
CA GLU A 75 -11.91 10.36 1.42
C GLU A 75 -11.74 11.58 2.30
N LYS A 76 -10.76 12.43 2.00
CA LYS A 76 -10.44 13.58 2.81
C LYS A 76 -10.44 14.85 1.99
N SER A 77 -10.78 15.95 2.62
CA SER A 77 -10.77 17.25 1.98
C SER A 77 -10.31 18.27 3.01
N PHE A 78 -9.33 19.07 2.65
CA PHE A 78 -8.85 20.12 3.54
C PHE A 78 -8.11 21.18 2.72
N ASP A 79 -7.92 22.36 3.32
CA ASP A 79 -7.24 23.44 2.64
C ASP A 79 -5.75 23.33 2.90
N CYS A 80 -4.96 23.61 1.86
CA CYS A 80 -3.52 23.64 2.03
C CYS A 80 -3.15 24.92 2.76
N ALA A 81 -2.47 24.79 3.88
CA ALA A 81 -2.11 25.94 4.71
C ALA A 81 -1.21 26.91 3.99
N THR A 82 -0.37 26.44 3.10
CA THR A 82 0.59 27.29 2.41
C THR A 82 -0.04 28.08 1.28
N THR A 83 -0.88 27.44 0.49
CA THR A 83 -1.45 28.08 -0.69
C THR A 83 -2.91 28.50 -0.52
N GLY A 84 -3.57 28.00 0.50
CA GLY A 84 -4.99 28.25 0.69
C GLY A 84 -5.86 27.47 -0.29
N THR A 85 -5.26 26.59 -1.09
CA THR A 85 -6.00 25.83 -2.09
C THR A 85 -6.63 24.59 -1.46
N PRO A 86 -7.89 24.28 -1.75
CA PRO A 86 -8.50 23.05 -1.24
C PRO A 86 -7.77 21.83 -1.77
N TRP A 87 -7.56 20.85 -0.92
CA TRP A 87 -6.87 19.63 -1.29
C TRP A 87 -7.73 18.45 -0.84
N SER A 88 -8.04 17.56 -1.76
CA SER A 88 -8.88 16.43 -1.45
C SER A 88 -8.45 15.22 -2.22
N GLY A 89 -8.92 14.06 -1.79
CA GLY A 89 -8.62 12.83 -2.49
C GLY A 89 -9.07 11.62 -1.72
N LYS A 90 -8.92 10.49 -2.38
CA LYS A 90 -9.19 9.20 -1.78
C LYS A 90 -7.86 8.61 -1.37
N PHE A 91 -7.82 8.06 -0.17
CA PHE A 91 -6.58 7.54 0.39
C PHE A 91 -6.73 6.12 0.90
N ILE A 92 -5.73 5.31 0.61
CA ILE A 92 -5.64 3.96 1.15
C ILE A 92 -4.69 4.05 2.33
N GLY A 93 -5.21 3.83 3.55
CA GLY A 93 -4.41 3.87 4.76
C GLY A 93 -3.79 2.51 5.03
N ARG A 94 -2.54 2.53 5.50
CA ARG A 94 -1.84 1.31 5.86
C ARG A 94 -1.15 1.55 7.19
N SER A 95 -1.16 0.56 8.04
CA SER A 95 -0.49 0.70 9.33
C SER A 95 -0.08 -0.66 9.87
N GLY A 96 0.64 -0.64 10.98
CA GLY A 96 1.13 -1.85 11.59
C GLY A 96 2.51 -2.21 11.08
N LYS A 97 2.90 -3.43 11.32
CA LYS A 97 4.23 -3.89 10.98
C LYS A 97 4.44 -4.01 9.48
N PHE A 98 5.61 -3.60 9.01
CA PHE A 98 6.02 -3.80 7.63
C PHE A 98 6.73 -5.15 7.55
N HIS A 99 6.25 -6.02 6.68
CA HIS A 99 6.82 -7.35 6.52
C HIS A 99 7.69 -7.38 5.27
N LYS A 100 9.00 -7.48 5.48
CA LYS A 100 9.92 -7.54 4.35
C LYS A 100 9.86 -8.89 3.68
N ILE A 101 10.04 -8.90 2.37
CA ILE A 101 10.17 -10.13 1.62
C ILE A 101 11.46 -10.05 0.81
N ASN A 102 11.85 -11.15 0.20
CA ASN A 102 12.98 -11.12 -0.73
C ASN A 102 12.53 -10.28 -1.92
N PRO A 103 13.34 -9.33 -2.38
CA PRO A 103 12.91 -8.44 -3.45
C PRO A 103 12.48 -9.21 -4.69
N VAL A 104 11.37 -8.80 -5.28
CA VAL A 104 10.82 -9.42 -6.48
C VAL A 104 10.76 -8.37 -7.58
N PRO A 105 11.47 -8.57 -8.69
CA PRO A 105 11.43 -7.60 -9.79
C PRO A 105 10.02 -7.45 -10.32
N TYR A 106 9.62 -6.22 -10.59
CA TYR A 106 8.29 -5.94 -11.11
C TYR A 106 8.33 -4.63 -11.88
N LYS A 107 7.61 -4.58 -13.00
CA LYS A 107 7.62 -3.38 -13.83
C LYS A 107 6.85 -2.27 -13.17
N GLY A 108 7.39 -1.06 -13.20
CA GLY A 108 6.74 0.11 -12.60
C GLY A 108 5.42 0.47 -13.30
N PHE A 109 4.55 1.15 -12.57
CA PHE A 109 3.24 1.56 -13.07
C PHE A 109 2.75 2.74 -12.22
N GLN A 110 1.64 3.34 -12.63
CA GLN A 110 1.02 4.40 -11.86
C GLN A 110 -0.20 3.86 -11.14
N GLY A 111 -0.49 4.41 -9.95
CA GLY A 111 -1.65 3.99 -9.18
C GLY A 111 -1.41 2.69 -8.46
N PHE A 112 -2.38 1.81 -8.51
CA PHE A 112 -2.26 0.51 -7.86
C PHE A 112 -2.61 -0.61 -8.81
N ARG A 113 -2.21 -1.81 -8.44
CA ARG A 113 -2.53 -3.03 -9.18
C ARG A 113 -2.94 -4.10 -8.20
N TYR A 114 -3.72 -5.06 -8.69
CA TYR A 114 -4.04 -6.25 -7.90
C TYR A 114 -3.02 -7.32 -8.24
N ILE A 115 -2.58 -8.05 -7.23
CA ILE A 115 -1.69 -9.17 -7.44
C ILE A 115 -2.24 -10.36 -6.66
N ASP A 116 -1.76 -11.55 -7.02
CA ASP A 116 -2.18 -12.77 -6.34
C ASP A 116 -1.27 -12.96 -5.13
N ASP A 117 -1.84 -12.79 -3.95
CA ASP A 117 -1.09 -12.85 -2.70
C ASP A 117 -0.34 -14.17 -2.53
N SER A 118 -0.92 -15.26 -3.02
CA SER A 118 -0.28 -16.56 -2.85
C SER A 118 1.07 -16.67 -3.54
N ASN A 119 1.32 -15.85 -4.55
CA ASN A 119 2.60 -15.87 -5.24
C ASN A 119 3.72 -15.31 -4.37
N PHE A 120 3.38 -14.60 -3.30
CA PHE A 120 4.37 -13.91 -2.48
C PHE A 120 4.48 -14.41 -1.05
N MET A 121 3.55 -15.24 -0.62
CA MET A 121 3.53 -15.69 0.76
C MET A 121 4.78 -16.45 1.17
N GLN A 122 5.35 -17.20 0.25
CA GLN A 122 6.53 -17.96 0.58
C GLN A 122 7.80 -17.13 0.62
N LEU A 123 7.72 -15.88 0.22
CA LEU A 123 8.90 -15.03 0.15
C LEU A 123 9.08 -14.19 1.42
N ASP A 124 8.18 -14.30 2.36
CA ASP A 124 8.28 -13.55 3.60
C ASP A 124 9.53 -13.95 4.35
N LYS A 125 10.18 -13.02 4.95
CA LYS A 125 11.37 -13.28 5.73
C LYS A 125 11.10 -13.37 7.20
#